data_9e0695addfc4d67f4169e9cb5598b446
#
_entry.id   9e0695addfc4d67f4169e9cb5598b446
#
_cell.length_a   1.000
_cell.length_b   1.000
_cell.length_c   1.000
_cell.angle_alpha   90.00
_cell.angle_beta   90.00
_cell.angle_gamma   90.00
#
_symmetry.space_group_name_H-M   'P 1'
#
loop_
_entity.id
_entity.type
_entity.pdbx_description
1 polymer ?
#
loop_
_entity_poly.entity_id
_entity_poly.type
_entity_poly.pdbx_seq_one_letter_code
_entity_poly.pdbx_strand_id
1 'polypeptide(L)'
;MDLARFAVIGSLVILQYACVATNPPLSAPPGSNATAAQYNSDGIAHYEMGHWSIAKDHFSSAIEADPNLAEAHFNLGLALNKLNLQSEATTHFKKAAELAPANSAIVQSGAYRSHTAPPSPSSYGTDSYGGMGGY
;
A
#
# COMPACT_ATOMS: atom_id res chain seq x y z
N MET A 1 8.65 7.58 63.27
CA MET A 1 9.56 7.50 62.13
C MET A 1 8.93 6.62 61.07
N ASP A 2 8.06 7.20 60.27
CA ASP A 2 7.29 6.47 59.26
C ASP A 2 7.77 6.87 57.88
N LEU A 3 8.44 5.91 57.23
CA LEU A 3 8.89 6.05 55.87
C LEU A 3 7.69 5.85 54.94
N ALA A 4 7.23 6.94 54.37
CA ALA A 4 6.17 6.98 53.38
C ALA A 4 6.49 6.07 52.16
N ARG A 5 5.64 5.08 51.95
CA ARG A 5 5.63 4.23 50.81
C ARG A 5 5.03 5.02 49.62
N PHE A 6 5.87 5.57 48.79
CA PHE A 6 5.42 6.04 47.46
C PHE A 6 5.29 4.83 46.52
N ALA A 7 4.07 4.33 46.41
CA ALA A 7 3.72 3.41 45.38
C ALA A 7 3.63 4.20 44.06
N VAL A 8 4.70 4.13 43.26
CA VAL A 8 4.66 4.59 41.86
C VAL A 8 3.83 3.58 41.08
N ILE A 9 2.56 3.89 40.88
CA ILE A 9 1.71 3.18 39.91
C ILE A 9 2.17 3.61 38.54
N GLY A 10 3.14 2.88 37.97
CA GLY A 10 3.51 3.00 36.60
C GLY A 10 2.34 2.54 35.74
N SER A 11 1.54 3.49 35.25
CA SER A 11 0.60 3.24 34.17
C SER A 11 1.37 2.81 32.92
N LEU A 12 1.47 1.50 32.75
CA LEU A 12 1.95 0.90 31.52
C LEU A 12 0.87 1.15 30.45
N VAL A 13 0.95 2.30 29.78
CA VAL A 13 0.20 2.54 28.57
C VAL A 13 0.77 1.60 27.52
N ILE A 14 0.23 0.40 27.44
CA ILE A 14 0.47 -0.50 26.32
C ILE A 14 -0.24 0.16 25.13
N LEU A 15 0.52 0.95 24.37
CA LEU A 15 0.09 1.41 23.06
C LEU A 15 -0.05 0.15 22.22
N GLN A 16 -1.28 -0.37 22.14
CA GLN A 16 -1.61 -1.42 21.19
C GLN A 16 -1.58 -0.76 19.80
N TYR A 17 -0.40 -0.79 19.19
CA TYR A 17 -0.32 -0.61 17.75
C TYR A 17 -1.09 -1.79 17.15
N ALA A 18 -2.37 -1.54 16.84
CA ALA A 18 -3.08 -2.42 15.93
C ALA A 18 -2.17 -2.58 14.72
N CYS A 19 -1.74 -3.81 14.43
CA CYS A 19 -1.09 -4.16 13.19
C CYS A 19 -2.09 -3.92 12.05
N VAL A 20 -2.29 -2.67 11.69
CA VAL A 20 -2.75 -2.35 10.35
C VAL A 20 -1.60 -2.84 9.48
N ALA A 21 -1.86 -3.82 8.65
CA ALA A 21 -0.90 -4.30 7.66
C ALA A 21 -0.57 -3.10 6.75
N THR A 22 0.39 -2.30 7.20
CA THR A 22 0.89 -1.19 6.41
C THR A 22 1.80 -1.79 5.37
N ASN A 23 1.44 -1.60 4.10
CA ASN A 23 2.34 -1.90 3.01
C ASN A 23 3.30 -0.70 2.89
N PRO A 24 4.52 -0.79 3.42
CA PRO A 24 5.46 0.31 3.31
C PRO A 24 5.90 0.45 1.85
N PRO A 25 6.22 1.67 1.39
CA PRO A 25 6.84 1.86 0.09
C PRO A 25 8.22 1.18 0.03
N LEU A 26 8.63 0.79 -1.18
CA LEU A 26 9.84 0.00 -1.43
C LEU A 26 10.97 0.88 -1.99
N SER A 27 12.16 0.74 -1.41
CA SER A 27 13.37 1.37 -1.95
C SER A 27 13.79 0.71 -3.26
N ALA A 28 14.40 1.49 -4.16
CA ALA A 28 14.98 0.95 -5.38
C ALA A 28 16.13 -0.02 -5.03
N PRO A 29 16.27 -1.14 -5.74
CA PRO A 29 17.33 -2.10 -5.51
C PRO A 29 18.70 -1.54 -5.89
N PRO A 30 19.80 -2.08 -5.32
CA PRO A 30 21.16 -1.69 -5.71
C PRO A 30 21.40 -1.89 -7.21
N GLY A 31 22.01 -0.89 -7.85
CA GLY A 31 22.27 -0.90 -9.29
C GLY A 31 21.16 -0.34 -10.16
N SER A 32 20.05 0.13 -9.58
CA SER A 32 19.01 0.86 -10.30
C SER A 32 19.55 2.15 -10.92
N ASN A 33 18.82 2.69 -11.92
CA ASN A 33 19.09 4.02 -12.44
C ASN A 33 19.12 5.05 -11.29
N ALA A 34 20.22 5.79 -11.17
CA ALA A 34 20.45 6.69 -10.03
C ALA A 34 19.39 7.79 -9.91
N THR A 35 18.95 8.34 -11.06
CA THR A 35 17.90 9.36 -11.09
C THR A 35 16.55 8.77 -10.66
N ALA A 36 16.20 7.60 -11.16
CA ALA A 36 14.99 6.90 -10.75
C ALA A 36 14.99 6.55 -9.27
N ALA A 37 16.13 6.05 -8.76
CA ALA A 37 16.29 5.73 -7.35
C ALA A 37 16.15 6.97 -6.45
N GLN A 38 16.68 8.12 -6.88
CA GLN A 38 16.55 9.38 -6.15
C GLN A 38 15.07 9.83 -6.10
N TYR A 39 14.39 9.91 -7.24
CA TYR A 39 12.97 10.26 -7.25
C TYR A 39 12.13 9.27 -6.43
N ASN A 40 12.42 7.98 -6.51
CA ASN A 40 11.73 6.98 -5.69
C ASN A 40 11.95 7.24 -4.19
N SER A 41 13.17 7.58 -3.78
CA SER A 41 13.48 7.93 -2.38
C SER A 41 12.75 9.18 -1.90
N ASP A 42 12.70 10.23 -2.72
CA ASP A 42 11.99 11.46 -2.42
C ASP A 42 10.48 11.21 -2.30
N GLY A 43 9.94 10.39 -3.20
CA GLY A 43 8.56 9.93 -3.14
C GLY A 43 8.22 9.17 -1.85
N ILE A 44 9.12 8.30 -1.40
CA ILE A 44 8.98 7.57 -0.12
C ILE A 44 8.90 8.56 1.04
N ALA A 45 9.82 9.53 1.10
CA ALA A 45 9.82 10.53 2.16
C ALA A 45 8.51 11.31 2.22
N HIS A 46 7.98 11.75 1.08
CA HIS A 46 6.68 12.43 1.02
C HIS A 46 5.52 11.50 1.37
N TYR A 47 5.57 10.22 0.95
CA TYR A 47 4.57 9.23 1.30
C TYR A 47 4.47 9.03 2.82
N GLU A 48 5.61 8.90 3.50
CA GLU A 48 5.67 8.74 4.96
C GLU A 48 5.15 9.96 5.72
N MET A 49 5.33 11.16 5.15
CA MET A 49 4.76 12.41 5.69
C MET A 49 3.26 12.57 5.38
N GLY A 50 2.64 11.67 4.63
CA GLY A 50 1.23 11.78 4.22
C GLY A 50 0.96 12.73 3.05
N HIS A 51 2.00 13.20 2.37
CA HIS A 51 1.91 14.09 1.22
C HIS A 51 1.67 13.27 -0.07
N TRP A 52 0.51 12.59 -0.14
CA TRP A 52 0.22 11.57 -1.17
C TRP A 52 0.31 12.09 -2.61
N SER A 53 -0.11 13.33 -2.86
CA SER A 53 -0.03 13.92 -4.20
C SER A 53 1.41 14.18 -4.63
N ILE A 54 2.23 14.72 -3.72
CA ILE A 54 3.65 14.98 -4.00
C ILE A 54 4.40 13.65 -4.19
N ALA A 55 4.11 12.67 -3.34
CA ALA A 55 4.68 11.33 -3.47
C ALA A 55 4.35 10.70 -4.84
N LYS A 56 3.08 10.81 -5.28
CA LYS A 56 2.65 10.37 -6.61
C LYS A 56 3.50 11.00 -7.72
N ASP A 57 3.74 12.30 -7.66
CA ASP A 57 4.50 13.02 -8.68
C ASP A 57 5.97 12.57 -8.70
N HIS A 58 6.59 12.38 -7.54
CA HIS A 58 7.94 11.82 -7.45
C HIS A 58 8.03 10.38 -7.97
N PHE A 59 7.09 9.50 -7.62
CA PHE A 59 7.09 8.13 -8.14
C PHE A 59 6.85 8.10 -9.66
N SER A 60 6.05 9.02 -10.19
CA SER A 60 5.88 9.17 -11.64
C SER A 60 7.19 9.58 -12.31
N SER A 61 7.92 10.55 -11.75
CA SER A 61 9.25 10.94 -12.25
C SER A 61 10.28 9.80 -12.17
N ALA A 62 10.19 8.95 -11.14
CA ALA A 62 11.03 7.75 -11.05
C ALA A 62 10.74 6.78 -12.21
N ILE A 63 9.48 6.57 -12.57
CA ILE A 63 9.06 5.72 -13.69
C ILE A 63 9.47 6.35 -15.04
N GLU A 64 9.41 7.67 -15.17
CA GLU A 64 9.92 8.35 -16.37
C GLU A 64 11.42 8.16 -16.57
N ALA A 65 12.19 8.17 -15.46
CA ALA A 65 13.62 7.94 -15.49
C ALA A 65 14.00 6.47 -15.71
N ASP A 66 13.20 5.54 -15.18
CA ASP A 66 13.35 4.10 -15.38
C ASP A 66 11.98 3.40 -15.40
N PRO A 67 11.40 3.16 -16.58
CA PRO A 67 10.10 2.49 -16.71
C PRO A 67 10.06 1.03 -16.22
N ASN A 68 11.22 0.42 -15.96
CA ASN A 68 11.33 -0.95 -15.49
C ASN A 68 11.58 -1.07 -13.98
N LEU A 69 11.60 0.05 -13.25
CA LEU A 69 11.74 0.03 -11.80
C LEU A 69 10.41 -0.42 -11.16
N ALA A 70 10.32 -1.70 -10.83
CA ALA A 70 9.11 -2.32 -10.26
C ALA A 70 8.67 -1.65 -8.95
N GLU A 71 9.63 -1.25 -8.12
CA GLU A 71 9.39 -0.60 -6.83
C GLU A 71 8.72 0.78 -7.02
N ALA A 72 9.10 1.53 -8.05
CA ALA A 72 8.47 2.81 -8.35
C ALA A 72 7.01 2.62 -8.79
N HIS A 73 6.72 1.62 -9.60
CA HIS A 73 5.35 1.26 -9.95
C HIS A 73 4.53 0.84 -8.72
N PHE A 74 5.09 0.01 -7.85
CA PHE A 74 4.43 -0.40 -6.63
C PHE A 74 4.12 0.81 -5.73
N ASN A 75 5.09 1.68 -5.51
CA ASN A 75 4.97 2.87 -4.67
C ASN A 75 3.97 3.88 -5.24
N LEU A 76 3.94 4.05 -6.58
CA LEU A 76 2.92 4.85 -7.24
C LEU A 76 1.52 4.27 -6.99
N GLY A 77 1.37 2.96 -7.09
CA GLY A 77 0.12 2.27 -6.73
C GLY A 77 -0.31 2.56 -5.28
N LEU A 78 0.63 2.57 -4.33
CA LEU A 78 0.34 2.92 -2.94
C LEU A 78 -0.14 4.37 -2.79
N ALA A 79 0.52 5.33 -3.45
CA ALA A 79 0.14 6.75 -3.41
C ALA A 79 -1.24 6.98 -4.05
N LEU A 80 -1.51 6.37 -5.19
CA LEU A 80 -2.80 6.41 -5.88
C LEU A 80 -3.92 5.81 -5.02
N ASN A 81 -3.65 4.70 -4.34
CA ASN A 81 -4.60 4.09 -3.40
C ASN A 81 -4.97 5.06 -2.25
N LYS A 82 -3.99 5.77 -1.70
CA LYS A 82 -4.23 6.82 -0.68
C LYS A 82 -5.04 8.00 -1.21
N LEU A 83 -4.92 8.30 -2.50
CA LEU A 83 -5.70 9.33 -3.20
C LEU A 83 -7.06 8.81 -3.68
N ASN A 84 -7.42 7.57 -3.36
CA ASN A 84 -8.66 6.89 -3.79
C ASN A 84 -8.79 6.69 -5.32
N LEU A 85 -7.67 6.67 -6.03
CA LEU A 85 -7.58 6.41 -7.48
C LEU A 85 -7.37 4.92 -7.74
N GLN A 86 -8.39 4.11 -7.41
CA GLN A 86 -8.30 2.65 -7.31
C GLN A 86 -7.94 1.96 -8.65
N SER A 87 -8.51 2.43 -9.76
CA SER A 87 -8.25 1.83 -11.09
C SER A 87 -6.81 2.02 -11.54
N GLU A 88 -6.26 3.22 -11.32
CA GLU A 88 -4.88 3.54 -11.63
C GLU A 88 -3.93 2.76 -10.71
N ALA A 89 -4.22 2.72 -9.41
CA ALA A 89 -3.47 1.93 -8.45
C ALA A 89 -3.36 0.47 -8.87
N THR A 90 -4.49 -0.14 -9.28
CA THR A 90 -4.53 -1.53 -9.77
C THR A 90 -3.62 -1.74 -10.98
N THR A 91 -3.61 -0.80 -11.92
CA THR A 91 -2.73 -0.86 -13.11
C THR A 91 -1.27 -0.87 -12.71
N HIS A 92 -0.87 0.00 -11.79
CA HIS A 92 0.52 0.10 -11.33
C HIS A 92 0.93 -1.09 -10.46
N PHE A 93 0.07 -1.63 -9.62
CA PHE A 93 0.36 -2.86 -8.88
C PHE A 93 0.57 -4.06 -9.80
N LYS A 94 -0.25 -4.21 -10.84
CA LYS A 94 -0.06 -5.26 -11.85
C LYS A 94 1.27 -5.10 -12.58
N LYS A 95 1.58 -3.86 -12.99
CA LYS A 95 2.85 -3.57 -13.68
C LYS A 95 4.06 -3.90 -12.82
N ALA A 96 4.03 -3.55 -11.53
CA ALA A 96 5.09 -3.89 -10.59
C ALA A 96 5.30 -5.42 -10.49
N ALA A 97 4.22 -6.20 -10.40
CA ALA A 97 4.29 -7.65 -10.33
C ALA A 97 4.77 -8.29 -11.65
N GLU A 98 4.45 -7.70 -12.81
CA GLU A 98 4.97 -8.14 -14.12
C GLU A 98 6.49 -7.93 -14.22
N LEU A 99 6.98 -6.78 -13.74
CA LEU A 99 8.40 -6.43 -13.78
C LEU A 99 9.23 -7.24 -12.78
N ALA A 100 8.67 -7.57 -11.62
CA ALA A 100 9.36 -8.27 -10.54
C ALA A 100 8.51 -9.40 -9.95
N PRO A 101 8.20 -10.46 -10.72
CA PRO A 101 7.31 -11.54 -10.27
C PRO A 101 7.86 -12.37 -9.10
N ALA A 102 9.16 -12.34 -8.88
CA ALA A 102 9.80 -13.01 -7.75
C ALA A 102 9.93 -12.11 -6.51
N ASN A 103 9.60 -10.81 -6.60
CA ASN A 103 9.66 -9.91 -5.46
C ASN A 103 8.45 -10.12 -4.53
N SER A 104 8.68 -10.88 -3.46
CA SER A 104 7.62 -11.22 -2.50
C SER A 104 7.04 -9.99 -1.80
N ALA A 105 7.82 -8.91 -1.62
CA ALA A 105 7.32 -7.67 -1.04
C ALA A 105 6.26 -6.98 -1.91
N ILE A 106 6.29 -7.21 -3.23
CA ILE A 106 5.28 -6.73 -4.18
C ILE A 106 4.12 -7.73 -4.25
N VAL A 107 4.38 -8.96 -4.69
CA VAL A 107 3.32 -9.92 -5.07
C VAL A 107 2.55 -10.49 -3.87
N GLN A 108 3.11 -10.44 -2.68
CA GLN A 108 2.46 -10.86 -1.45
C GLN A 108 1.92 -9.70 -0.61
N SER A 109 2.14 -8.44 -1.05
CA SER A 109 1.63 -7.28 -0.33
C SER A 109 0.10 -7.30 -0.25
N GLY A 110 -0.44 -6.82 0.88
CA GLY A 110 -1.88 -6.67 1.03
C GLY A 110 -2.46 -5.69 -0.01
N ALA A 111 -1.70 -4.65 -0.37
CA ALA A 111 -2.09 -3.69 -1.39
C ALA A 111 -2.27 -4.37 -2.76
N TYR A 112 -1.26 -5.09 -3.26
CA TYR A 112 -1.36 -5.82 -4.52
C TYR A 112 -2.54 -6.80 -4.51
N ARG A 113 -2.65 -7.61 -3.45
CA ARG A 113 -3.69 -8.66 -3.35
C ARG A 113 -5.10 -8.09 -3.30
N SER A 114 -5.32 -6.98 -2.60
CA SER A 114 -6.65 -6.35 -2.52
C SER A 114 -7.10 -5.77 -3.86
N HIS A 115 -6.16 -5.36 -4.72
CA HIS A 115 -6.45 -4.80 -6.04
C HIS A 115 -6.51 -5.85 -7.17
N THR A 116 -5.97 -7.05 -6.95
CA THR A 116 -5.86 -8.08 -7.99
C THR A 116 -6.64 -9.34 -7.69
N ALA A 117 -7.14 -9.50 -6.47
CA ALA A 117 -8.01 -10.62 -6.11
C ALA A 117 -9.30 -10.60 -6.94
N PRO A 118 -9.80 -11.77 -7.38
CA PRO A 118 -11.12 -11.85 -7.99
C PRO A 118 -12.17 -11.38 -6.96
N PRO A 119 -13.29 -10.79 -7.42
CA PRO A 119 -14.38 -10.43 -6.52
C PRO A 119 -14.83 -11.65 -5.73
N SER A 120 -15.03 -11.48 -4.43
CA SER A 120 -15.53 -12.57 -3.59
C SER A 120 -16.90 -13.01 -4.07
N PRO A 121 -17.20 -14.31 -4.08
CA PRO A 121 -18.47 -14.85 -4.60
C PRO A 121 -19.72 -14.35 -3.87
N SER A 122 -19.55 -13.70 -2.73
CA SER A 122 -20.68 -13.09 -1.97
C SER A 122 -21.16 -11.74 -2.52
N SER A 123 -20.55 -11.18 -3.56
CA SER A 123 -20.99 -9.91 -4.16
C SER A 123 -22.03 -10.07 -5.27
N TYR A 124 -22.32 -11.29 -5.68
CA TYR A 124 -23.50 -11.52 -6.51
C TYR A 124 -24.71 -11.53 -5.60
N GLY A 125 -25.36 -10.37 -5.50
CA GLY A 125 -26.65 -10.27 -4.84
C GLY A 125 -27.57 -11.38 -5.38
N THR A 126 -28.19 -12.12 -4.49
CA THR A 126 -29.34 -12.94 -4.80
C THR A 126 -30.44 -11.98 -5.23
N ASP A 127 -30.43 -11.58 -6.49
CA ASP A 127 -31.60 -10.99 -7.09
C ASP A 127 -32.67 -12.06 -7.01
N SER A 128 -33.52 -11.87 -6.02
CA SER A 128 -34.72 -12.61 -5.77
C SER A 128 -35.52 -12.66 -7.07
N TYR A 129 -35.46 -13.80 -7.77
CA TYR A 129 -36.48 -14.14 -8.76
C TYR A 129 -37.77 -14.35 -7.98
N GLY A 130 -38.52 -13.26 -7.83
CA GLY A 130 -39.87 -13.29 -7.38
C GLY A 130 -40.69 -14.20 -8.29
N GLY A 131 -41.08 -15.35 -7.75
CA GLY A 131 -41.96 -16.27 -8.42
C GLY A 131 -43.26 -15.54 -8.83
N MET A 132 -43.57 -15.54 -10.11
CA MET A 132 -44.92 -15.40 -10.56
C MET A 132 -45.55 -16.79 -10.58
N GLY A 133 -46.27 -17.07 -9.52
CA GLY A 133 -47.32 -18.05 -9.57
C GLY A 133 -48.50 -17.48 -10.38
N GLY A 134 -49.08 -18.30 -11.17
CA GLY A 134 -50.33 -17.96 -11.86
C GLY A 134 -50.89 -19.14 -12.59
N TYR A 135 -52.03 -19.62 -12.00
CA TYR A 135 -53.07 -20.48 -12.55
C TYR A 135 -52.72 -21.94 -12.80
#